data_304f36d240a699bc0aaae82bc7adf2ff
#
_entry.id   304f36d240a699bc0aaae82bc7adf2ff
#
_cell.length_a   1.000
_cell.length_b   1.000
_cell.length_c   1.000
_cell.angle_alpha   90.00
_cell.angle_beta   90.00
_cell.angle_gamma   90.00
#
_symmetry.space_group_name_H-M   'P 1'
#
loop_
_entity.id
_entity.type
_entity.pdbx_description
1 polymer ?
#
loop_
_entity_poly.entity_id
_entity_poly.type
_entity_poly.pdbx_seq_one_letter_code
_entity_poly.pdbx_strand_id
1 'polypeptide(L)'
;MSSYTIPNVIAQHPRGERIMDVYSHLLTERIVYLGTAIDPGVANTLIAQLLHLEADSAEQEINLYINCEGGDLPSMLAVYDTMQYIEAPVATTCVGQAIGVGAVLLAAGAPGRRALLPHARVVLHQPAGRGQGPIPDLILQADELVRMRADIESILSVHTGQSVQTLRADTDRDRVLTAQAALDYGIVDQVLGQRMRDDRADRDRLPA
;
A
#
# COMPACT_ATOMS: atom_id res chain seq x y z
N MET A 1 -4.68 2.68 22.99
CA MET A 1 -4.87 3.33 21.66
C MET A 1 -4.42 4.75 21.79
N SER A 2 -3.42 5.17 21.00
CA SER A 2 -3.06 6.59 20.92
C SER A 2 -4.18 7.32 20.20
N SER A 3 -4.86 8.25 20.88
CA SER A 3 -5.81 9.15 20.25
C SER A 3 -5.04 10.30 19.62
N TYR A 4 -5.07 10.42 18.31
CA TYR A 4 -4.53 11.58 17.59
C TYR A 4 -5.66 12.29 16.85
N THR A 5 -5.56 13.61 16.81
CA THR A 5 -6.56 14.44 16.15
C THR A 5 -6.21 14.56 14.67
N ILE A 6 -7.16 14.22 13.80
CA ILE A 6 -7.03 14.46 12.35
C ILE A 6 -7.22 15.96 12.12
N PRO A 7 -6.24 16.69 11.56
CA PRO A 7 -6.36 18.13 11.32
C PRO A 7 -7.31 18.41 10.17
N ASN A 8 -8.01 19.56 10.27
CA ASN A 8 -8.80 20.09 9.17
C ASN A 8 -7.94 21.03 8.31
N VAL A 9 -8.23 21.04 7.02
CA VAL A 9 -7.65 21.93 6.02
C VAL A 9 -8.74 22.86 5.49
N ILE A 10 -8.39 24.14 5.31
CA ILE A 10 -9.27 25.12 4.65
C ILE A 10 -8.78 25.29 3.22
N ALA A 11 -9.52 24.74 2.27
CA ALA A 11 -9.22 24.89 0.85
C ALA A 11 -9.97 26.10 0.26
N GLN A 12 -9.25 26.96 -0.44
CA GLN A 12 -9.83 28.08 -1.18
C GLN A 12 -10.43 27.56 -2.49
N HIS A 13 -11.72 27.78 -2.69
CA HIS A 13 -12.41 27.38 -3.91
C HIS A 13 -13.05 28.62 -4.57
N PRO A 14 -13.26 28.67 -5.89
CA PRO A 14 -13.94 29.79 -6.55
C PRO A 14 -15.33 30.12 -6.00
N ARG A 15 -15.97 29.17 -5.29
CA ARG A 15 -17.29 29.31 -4.66
C ARG A 15 -17.24 29.58 -3.15
N GLY A 16 -16.05 29.86 -2.57
CA GLY A 16 -15.84 30.10 -1.14
C GLY A 16 -14.90 29.10 -0.49
N GLU A 17 -14.72 29.23 0.81
CA GLU A 17 -13.87 28.32 1.62
C GLU A 17 -14.58 26.99 1.85
N ARG A 18 -13.85 25.89 1.71
CA ARG A 18 -14.31 24.55 2.04
C ARG A 18 -13.42 23.95 3.12
N ILE A 19 -14.04 23.60 4.25
CA ILE A 19 -13.35 22.90 5.35
C ILE A 19 -13.51 21.41 5.13
N MET A 20 -12.39 20.67 5.14
CA MET A 20 -12.37 19.20 5.08
C MET A 20 -11.21 18.68 5.93
N ASP A 21 -11.26 17.42 6.36
CA ASP A 21 -10.12 16.80 7.00
C ASP A 21 -8.99 16.54 5.98
N VAL A 22 -7.77 16.32 6.48
CA VAL A 22 -6.59 16.16 5.63
C VAL A 22 -6.69 14.96 4.69
N TYR A 23 -7.32 13.84 5.10
CA TYR A 23 -7.47 12.67 4.23
C TYR A 23 -8.47 12.93 3.11
N SER A 24 -9.59 13.59 3.42
CA SER A 24 -10.55 14.04 2.40
C SER A 24 -9.91 15.02 1.41
N HIS A 25 -9.01 15.90 1.89
CA HIS A 25 -8.27 16.79 0.99
C HIS A 25 -7.28 16.03 0.11
N LEU A 26 -6.52 15.09 0.67
CA LEU A 26 -5.62 14.23 -0.11
C LEU A 26 -6.38 13.42 -1.18
N LEU A 27 -7.58 12.94 -0.85
CA LEU A 27 -8.43 12.22 -1.80
C LEU A 27 -8.82 13.08 -3.02
N THR A 28 -9.02 14.41 -2.85
CA THR A 28 -9.26 15.32 -3.99
C THR A 28 -8.06 15.42 -4.92
N GLU A 29 -6.85 15.13 -4.43
CA GLU A 29 -5.61 15.06 -5.20
C GLU A 29 -5.28 13.64 -5.67
N ARG A 30 -6.26 12.73 -5.62
CA ARG A 30 -6.14 11.31 -5.98
C ARG A 30 -5.09 10.56 -5.15
N ILE A 31 -4.90 10.99 -3.90
CA ILE A 31 -3.99 10.38 -2.94
C ILE A 31 -4.79 9.60 -1.90
N VAL A 32 -4.50 8.31 -1.80
CA VAL A 32 -5.02 7.40 -0.78
C VAL A 32 -3.89 7.08 0.20
N TYR A 33 -4.15 7.11 1.50
CA TYR A 33 -3.13 6.87 2.51
C TYR A 33 -3.49 5.69 3.41
N LEU A 34 -2.70 4.63 3.33
CA LEU A 34 -2.75 3.46 4.22
C LEU A 34 -1.68 3.63 5.32
N GLY A 35 -2.07 4.16 6.47
CA GLY A 35 -1.19 4.49 7.59
C GLY A 35 -1.35 3.59 8.82
N THR A 36 -1.94 2.40 8.68
CA THR A 36 -2.24 1.48 9.78
C THR A 36 -2.23 0.03 9.31
N ALA A 37 -2.40 -0.92 10.23
CA ALA A 37 -2.70 -2.30 9.88
C ALA A 37 -4.03 -2.40 9.12
N ILE A 38 -4.14 -3.39 8.24
CA ILE A 38 -5.35 -3.65 7.46
C ILE A 38 -6.29 -4.55 8.28
N ASP A 39 -7.45 -4.02 8.56
CA ASP A 39 -8.61 -4.76 9.07
C ASP A 39 -9.79 -4.63 8.08
N PRO A 40 -10.93 -5.30 8.31
CA PRO A 40 -12.09 -5.19 7.42
C PRO A 40 -12.61 -3.76 7.23
N GLY A 41 -12.52 -2.90 8.26
CA GLY A 41 -12.95 -1.51 8.20
C GLY A 41 -12.02 -0.66 7.32
N VAL A 42 -10.71 -0.82 7.52
CA VAL A 42 -9.67 -0.17 6.70
C VAL A 42 -9.79 -0.62 5.24
N ALA A 43 -9.93 -1.92 4.99
CA ALA A 43 -10.09 -2.45 3.62
C ALA A 43 -11.32 -1.88 2.92
N ASN A 44 -12.48 -1.87 3.58
CA ASN A 44 -13.71 -1.28 3.01
C ASN A 44 -13.54 0.21 2.69
N THR A 45 -12.81 0.95 3.53
CA THR A 45 -12.52 2.38 3.30
C THR A 45 -11.61 2.57 2.08
N LEU A 46 -10.54 1.77 1.95
CA LEU A 46 -9.63 1.81 0.80
C LEU A 46 -10.37 1.46 -0.50
N ILE A 47 -11.17 0.39 -0.47
CA ILE A 47 -11.99 -0.04 -1.62
C ILE A 47 -12.94 1.08 -2.05
N ALA A 48 -13.67 1.69 -1.11
CA ALA A 48 -14.58 2.78 -1.41
C ALA A 48 -13.86 4.00 -2.01
N GLN A 49 -12.65 4.33 -1.53
CA GLN A 49 -11.83 5.40 -2.08
C GLN A 49 -11.34 5.09 -3.49
N LEU A 50 -10.88 3.86 -3.75
CA LEU A 50 -10.45 3.43 -5.07
C LEU A 50 -11.59 3.49 -6.09
N LEU A 51 -12.77 2.94 -5.74
CA LEU A 51 -13.95 2.97 -6.58
C LEU A 51 -14.48 4.39 -6.82
N HIS A 52 -14.40 5.27 -5.81
CA HIS A 52 -14.76 6.68 -5.97
C HIS A 52 -13.85 7.39 -6.98
N LEU A 53 -12.54 7.20 -6.86
CA LEU A 53 -11.56 7.80 -7.76
C LEU A 53 -11.64 7.23 -9.18
N GLU A 54 -11.94 5.93 -9.32
CA GLU A 54 -12.25 5.30 -10.60
C GLU A 54 -13.47 5.94 -11.27
N ALA A 55 -14.56 6.11 -10.53
CA ALA A 55 -15.79 6.72 -11.03
C ALA A 55 -15.61 8.20 -11.43
N ASP A 56 -14.67 8.90 -10.79
CA ASP A 56 -14.31 10.28 -11.14
C ASP A 56 -13.48 10.35 -12.43
N SER A 57 -12.48 9.50 -12.58
CA SER A 57 -11.67 9.35 -13.79
C SER A 57 -10.93 8.01 -13.82
N ALA A 58 -11.26 7.15 -14.77
CA ALA A 58 -10.60 5.88 -14.99
C ALA A 58 -9.20 6.01 -15.62
N GLU A 59 -8.89 7.14 -16.26
CA GLU A 59 -7.60 7.35 -16.93
C GLU A 59 -6.52 7.95 -16.02
N GLN A 60 -6.94 8.63 -14.94
CA GLN A 60 -6.01 9.32 -14.06
C GLN A 60 -5.47 8.38 -12.98
N GLU A 61 -4.16 8.46 -12.77
CA GLU A 61 -3.44 7.68 -11.76
C GLU A 61 -3.95 7.94 -10.34
N ILE A 62 -4.06 6.88 -9.56
CA ILE A 62 -4.33 6.91 -8.12
C ILE A 62 -3.01 6.65 -7.39
N ASN A 63 -2.67 7.50 -6.40
CA ASN A 63 -1.45 7.37 -5.63
C ASN A 63 -1.74 6.77 -4.26
N LEU A 64 -1.39 5.51 -4.04
CA LEU A 64 -1.52 4.80 -2.76
C LEU A 64 -0.21 4.89 -1.97
N TYR A 65 -0.21 5.72 -0.91
CA TYR A 65 0.90 5.79 0.03
C TYR A 65 0.73 4.77 1.15
N ILE A 66 1.78 4.01 1.44
CA ILE A 66 1.75 2.86 2.35
C ILE A 66 2.72 3.05 3.50
N ASN A 67 2.19 2.98 4.73
CA ASN A 67 2.92 2.82 5.98
C ASN A 67 2.15 1.79 6.83
N CYS A 68 2.29 0.51 6.48
CA CYS A 68 1.45 -0.57 6.97
C CYS A 68 2.29 -1.59 7.76
N GLU A 69 1.87 -1.88 8.98
CA GLU A 69 2.51 -2.84 9.88
C GLU A 69 1.98 -4.28 9.74
N GLY A 70 1.12 -4.54 8.75
CA GLY A 70 0.52 -5.86 8.53
C GLY A 70 -1.00 -5.82 8.51
N GLY A 71 -1.63 -6.94 8.85
CA GLY A 71 -3.08 -6.99 8.98
C GLY A 71 -3.72 -8.28 8.53
N ASP A 72 -5.04 -8.22 8.31
CA ASP A 72 -5.89 -9.32 7.93
C ASP A 72 -5.74 -9.67 6.44
N LEU A 73 -5.52 -10.94 6.18
CA LEU A 73 -5.23 -11.42 4.83
C LEU A 73 -6.43 -11.36 3.88
N PRO A 74 -7.64 -11.85 4.25
CA PRO A 74 -8.82 -11.69 3.41
C PRO A 74 -9.13 -10.23 3.07
N SER A 75 -8.97 -9.33 4.03
CA SER A 75 -9.14 -7.89 3.86
C SER A 75 -8.16 -7.30 2.84
N MET A 76 -6.89 -7.72 2.90
CA MET A 76 -5.88 -7.32 1.93
C MET A 76 -6.20 -7.83 0.53
N LEU A 77 -6.62 -9.09 0.37
CA LEU A 77 -6.98 -9.66 -0.92
C LEU A 77 -8.13 -8.89 -1.57
N ALA A 78 -9.12 -8.45 -0.80
CA ALA A 78 -10.21 -7.62 -1.30
C ALA A 78 -9.72 -6.27 -1.86
N VAL A 79 -8.75 -5.62 -1.19
CA VAL A 79 -8.11 -4.40 -1.68
C VAL A 79 -7.28 -4.69 -2.94
N TYR A 80 -6.49 -5.77 -2.91
CA TYR A 80 -5.68 -6.21 -4.05
C TYR A 80 -6.54 -6.43 -5.29
N ASP A 81 -7.61 -7.23 -5.17
CA ASP A 81 -8.50 -7.51 -6.28
C ASP A 81 -9.15 -6.23 -6.82
N THR A 82 -9.51 -5.29 -5.94
CA THR A 82 -10.02 -3.98 -6.37
C THR A 82 -8.98 -3.19 -7.15
N MET A 83 -7.72 -3.15 -6.68
CA MET A 83 -6.62 -2.48 -7.39
C MET A 83 -6.38 -3.07 -8.79
N GLN A 84 -6.58 -4.40 -8.95
CA GLN A 84 -6.41 -5.06 -10.25
C GLN A 84 -7.65 -4.95 -11.14
N TYR A 85 -8.83 -4.74 -10.56
CA TYR A 85 -10.11 -4.68 -11.28
C TYR A 85 -10.37 -3.32 -11.93
N ILE A 86 -10.00 -2.22 -11.24
CA ILE A 86 -10.21 -0.86 -11.73
C ILE A 86 -9.29 -0.53 -12.92
N GLU A 87 -9.75 0.31 -13.85
CA GLU A 87 -8.96 0.72 -15.01
C GLU A 87 -7.92 1.79 -14.65
N ALA A 88 -8.22 2.64 -13.64
CA ALA A 88 -7.30 3.66 -13.16
C ALA A 88 -6.00 3.03 -12.64
N PRO A 89 -4.82 3.40 -13.16
CA PRO A 89 -3.55 2.84 -12.68
C PRO A 89 -3.29 3.25 -11.23
N VAL A 90 -2.96 2.29 -10.37
CA VAL A 90 -2.62 2.54 -8.97
C VAL A 90 -1.10 2.56 -8.80
N ALA A 91 -0.53 3.74 -8.61
CA ALA A 91 0.86 3.90 -8.19
C ALA A 91 0.99 3.65 -6.67
N THR A 92 2.01 2.91 -6.25
CA THR A 92 2.23 2.60 -4.83
C THR A 92 3.54 3.19 -4.33
N THR A 93 3.52 3.80 -3.14
CA THR A 93 4.73 4.38 -2.53
C THR A 93 4.81 4.04 -1.04
N CYS A 94 5.83 3.29 -0.65
CA CYS A 94 6.10 3.02 0.76
C CYS A 94 6.82 4.21 1.41
N VAL A 95 6.23 4.80 2.46
CA VAL A 95 6.76 5.98 3.16
C VAL A 95 7.34 5.68 4.55
N GLY A 96 7.31 4.45 5.01
CA GLY A 96 7.86 4.04 6.30
C GLY A 96 8.11 2.54 6.31
N GLN A 97 7.04 1.77 6.32
CA GLN A 97 7.15 0.31 6.28
C GLN A 97 5.99 -0.32 5.49
N ALA A 98 6.28 -1.46 4.89
CA ALA A 98 5.30 -2.33 4.26
C ALA A 98 5.56 -3.76 4.73
N ILE A 99 4.77 -4.25 5.68
CA ILE A 99 4.99 -5.53 6.35
C ILE A 99 3.89 -6.52 5.90
N GLY A 100 4.29 -7.72 5.51
CA GLY A 100 3.39 -8.81 5.13
C GLY A 100 2.37 -8.40 4.07
N VAL A 101 1.10 -8.25 4.45
CA VAL A 101 0.02 -7.82 3.55
C VAL A 101 0.28 -6.43 2.94
N GLY A 102 0.93 -5.52 3.67
CA GLY A 102 1.33 -4.21 3.14
C GLY A 102 2.38 -4.32 2.03
N ALA A 103 3.29 -5.30 2.12
CA ALA A 103 4.28 -5.56 1.08
C ALA A 103 3.63 -6.12 -0.21
N VAL A 104 2.57 -6.92 -0.07
CA VAL A 104 1.79 -7.42 -1.21
C VAL A 104 1.12 -6.27 -1.95
N LEU A 105 0.44 -5.35 -1.24
CA LEU A 105 -0.18 -4.19 -1.86
C LEU A 105 0.86 -3.24 -2.51
N LEU A 106 2.04 -3.09 -1.90
CA LEU A 106 3.13 -2.31 -2.48
C LEU A 106 3.59 -2.91 -3.81
N ALA A 107 3.81 -4.22 -3.85
CA ALA A 107 4.23 -4.93 -5.06
C ALA A 107 3.14 -4.94 -6.14
N ALA A 108 1.86 -4.87 -5.75
CA ALA A 108 0.69 -4.91 -6.63
C ALA A 108 0.42 -3.61 -7.40
N GLY A 109 1.18 -2.56 -7.16
CA GLY A 109 1.09 -1.31 -7.92
C GLY A 109 1.35 -1.49 -9.41
N ALA A 110 0.89 -0.53 -10.19
CA ALA A 110 1.09 -0.53 -11.64
C ALA A 110 2.58 -0.64 -12.01
N PRO A 111 2.96 -1.44 -13.02
CA PRO A 111 4.35 -1.62 -13.41
C PRO A 111 5.05 -0.29 -13.73
N GLY A 112 6.25 -0.09 -13.19
CA GLY A 112 7.01 1.16 -13.32
C GLY A 112 6.54 2.29 -12.38
N ARG A 113 5.52 2.05 -11.55
CA ARG A 113 4.91 3.02 -10.64
C ARG A 113 4.97 2.62 -9.16
N ARG A 114 5.83 1.65 -8.84
CA ARG A 114 6.03 1.17 -7.48
C ARG A 114 7.30 1.76 -6.90
N ALA A 115 7.19 2.44 -5.75
CA ALA A 115 8.29 3.18 -5.18
C ALA A 115 8.39 3.03 -3.67
N LEU A 116 9.55 3.36 -3.11
CA LEU A 116 9.71 3.55 -1.67
C LEU A 116 10.72 4.64 -1.35
N LEU A 117 10.61 5.22 -0.15
CA LEU A 117 11.56 6.19 0.36
C LEU A 117 12.86 5.51 0.85
N PRO A 118 14.02 6.21 0.89
CA PRO A 118 15.33 5.61 1.16
C PRO A 118 15.45 4.87 2.49
N HIS A 119 14.70 5.29 3.50
CA HIS A 119 14.70 4.69 4.85
C HIS A 119 13.49 3.80 5.11
N ALA A 120 12.61 3.63 4.11
CA ALA A 120 11.51 2.69 4.22
C ALA A 120 12.03 1.25 4.16
N ARG A 121 11.27 0.34 4.78
CA ARG A 121 11.58 -1.08 4.81
C ARG A 121 10.40 -1.92 4.35
N VAL A 122 10.70 -3.03 3.74
CA VAL A 122 9.71 -4.05 3.38
C VAL A 122 10.02 -5.31 4.17
N VAL A 123 8.98 -5.96 4.70
CA VAL A 123 9.14 -7.24 5.39
C VAL A 123 8.21 -8.25 4.74
N LEU A 124 8.81 -9.33 4.24
CA LEU A 124 8.09 -10.48 3.72
C LEU A 124 8.08 -11.58 4.78
N HIS A 125 6.93 -12.18 5.01
CA HIS A 125 6.77 -13.34 5.89
C HIS A 125 5.57 -14.18 5.46
N GLN A 126 5.56 -15.44 5.86
CA GLN A 126 4.41 -16.31 5.62
C GLN A 126 3.21 -15.88 6.48
N PRO A 127 1.96 -16.12 6.02
CA PRO A 127 0.78 -15.86 6.82
C PRO A 127 0.83 -16.70 8.10
N ALA A 128 0.41 -16.07 9.20
CA ALA A 128 0.24 -16.74 10.48
C ALA A 128 -1.23 -16.69 10.90
N GLY A 129 -1.72 -17.76 11.44
CA GLY A 129 -3.10 -17.86 11.92
C GLY A 129 -3.17 -18.49 13.32
N ARG A 130 -4.30 -18.25 14.00
CA ARG A 130 -4.67 -18.92 15.24
C ARG A 130 -6.04 -19.56 15.03
N GLY A 131 -6.13 -20.86 15.28
CA GLY A 131 -7.40 -21.59 15.21
C GLY A 131 -7.98 -21.81 16.58
N GLN A 132 -9.32 -21.81 16.67
CA GLN A 132 -10.08 -22.18 17.85
C GLN A 132 -11.34 -22.93 17.40
N GLY A 133 -11.71 -23.99 18.10
CA GLY A 133 -12.90 -24.76 17.82
C GLY A 133 -12.68 -26.27 17.83
N PRO A 134 -13.70 -27.07 17.42
CA PRO A 134 -13.58 -28.51 17.21
C PRO A 134 -12.49 -28.87 16.19
N ILE A 135 -11.92 -30.08 16.31
CA ILE A 135 -10.83 -30.54 15.43
C ILE A 135 -11.16 -30.40 13.93
N PRO A 136 -12.36 -30.75 13.44
CA PRO A 136 -12.69 -30.58 12.02
C PRO A 136 -12.60 -29.12 11.55
N ASP A 137 -13.03 -28.17 12.38
CA ASP A 137 -12.98 -26.74 12.07
C ASP A 137 -11.53 -26.22 12.03
N LEU A 138 -10.67 -26.73 12.94
CA LEU A 138 -9.24 -26.41 12.95
C LEU A 138 -8.53 -26.91 11.67
N ILE A 139 -8.91 -28.08 11.17
CA ILE A 139 -8.38 -28.60 9.91
C ILE A 139 -8.80 -27.69 8.75
N LEU A 140 -10.08 -27.32 8.66
CA LEU A 140 -10.58 -26.42 7.63
C LEU A 140 -9.89 -25.05 7.67
N GLN A 141 -9.66 -24.50 8.86
CA GLN A 141 -8.93 -23.23 9.03
C GLN A 141 -7.47 -23.35 8.59
N ALA A 142 -6.81 -24.49 8.88
CA ALA A 142 -5.45 -24.73 8.45
C ALA A 142 -5.35 -24.87 6.92
N ASP A 143 -6.27 -25.60 6.29
CA ASP A 143 -6.33 -25.78 4.84
C ASP A 143 -6.56 -24.44 4.13
N GLU A 144 -7.45 -23.60 4.66
CA GLU A 144 -7.69 -22.26 4.11
C GLU A 144 -6.45 -21.36 4.24
N LEU A 145 -5.71 -21.42 5.35
CA LEU A 145 -4.49 -20.67 5.52
C LEU A 145 -3.40 -21.11 4.52
N VAL A 146 -3.30 -22.42 4.27
CA VAL A 146 -2.38 -22.98 3.24
C VAL A 146 -2.76 -22.49 1.85
N ARG A 147 -4.07 -22.45 1.52
CA ARG A 147 -4.58 -21.94 0.26
C ARG A 147 -4.22 -20.46 0.10
N MET A 148 -4.54 -19.63 1.10
CA MET A 148 -4.23 -18.19 1.07
C MET A 148 -2.71 -17.93 0.97
N ARG A 149 -1.87 -18.77 1.60
CA ARG A 149 -0.41 -18.68 1.42
C ARG A 149 -0.01 -18.88 -0.04
N ALA A 150 -0.59 -19.89 -0.71
CA ALA A 150 -0.31 -20.16 -2.12
C ALA A 150 -0.77 -18.99 -3.02
N ASP A 151 -1.91 -18.37 -2.71
CA ASP A 151 -2.41 -17.21 -3.44
C ASP A 151 -1.42 -16.03 -3.33
N ILE A 152 -0.91 -15.72 -2.12
CA ILE A 152 0.09 -14.66 -1.91
C ILE A 152 1.40 -14.97 -2.65
N GLU A 153 1.91 -16.21 -2.54
CA GLU A 153 3.13 -16.63 -3.24
C GLU A 153 2.95 -16.45 -4.77
N SER A 154 1.78 -16.75 -5.30
CA SER A 154 1.44 -16.56 -6.71
C SER A 154 1.36 -15.07 -7.08
N ILE A 155 0.66 -14.26 -6.30
CA ILE A 155 0.56 -12.80 -6.48
C ILE A 155 1.96 -12.18 -6.49
N LEU A 156 2.76 -12.45 -5.46
CA LEU A 156 4.12 -11.90 -5.38
C LEU A 156 5.00 -12.39 -6.55
N SER A 157 4.84 -13.63 -7.00
CA SER A 157 5.59 -14.16 -8.15
C SER A 157 5.28 -13.36 -9.42
N VAL A 158 4.02 -13.03 -9.67
CA VAL A 158 3.60 -12.23 -10.83
C VAL A 158 4.20 -10.83 -10.77
N HIS A 159 4.16 -10.18 -9.61
CA HIS A 159 4.57 -8.79 -9.48
C HIS A 159 6.08 -8.58 -9.32
N THR A 160 6.80 -9.55 -8.74
CA THR A 160 8.24 -9.42 -8.47
C THR A 160 9.11 -10.12 -9.50
N GLY A 161 8.55 -11.07 -10.26
CA GLY A 161 9.31 -11.95 -11.14
C GLY A 161 10.08 -13.07 -10.41
N GLN A 162 9.95 -13.17 -9.08
CA GLN A 162 10.58 -14.25 -8.31
C GLN A 162 9.80 -15.57 -8.49
N SER A 163 10.50 -16.71 -8.43
CA SER A 163 9.79 -17.99 -8.46
C SER A 163 9.00 -18.24 -7.17
N VAL A 164 7.89 -18.98 -7.25
CA VAL A 164 7.12 -19.40 -6.08
C VAL A 164 7.99 -20.16 -5.07
N GLN A 165 8.95 -20.98 -5.55
CA GLN A 165 9.89 -21.71 -4.69
C GLN A 165 10.81 -20.76 -3.92
N THR A 166 11.32 -19.70 -4.59
CA THR A 166 12.14 -18.66 -3.95
C THR A 166 11.34 -17.93 -2.90
N LEU A 167 10.12 -17.47 -3.24
CA LEU A 167 9.22 -16.77 -2.33
C LEU A 167 8.89 -17.61 -1.10
N ARG A 168 8.59 -18.90 -1.29
CA ARG A 168 8.32 -19.83 -0.19
C ARG A 168 9.49 -20.00 0.76
N ALA A 169 10.71 -20.13 0.23
CA ALA A 169 11.91 -20.24 1.04
C ALA A 169 12.22 -18.93 1.77
N ASP A 170 12.08 -17.80 1.09
CA ASP A 170 12.38 -16.47 1.61
C ASP A 170 11.39 -15.98 2.67
N THR A 171 10.14 -16.44 2.61
CA THR A 171 9.07 -16.08 3.57
C THR A 171 8.92 -17.07 4.72
N ASP A 172 9.71 -18.13 4.79
CA ASP A 172 9.68 -19.09 5.91
C ASP A 172 9.98 -18.41 7.25
N ARG A 173 10.81 -17.38 7.22
CA ARG A 173 11.08 -16.45 8.33
C ARG A 173 10.93 -15.01 7.83
N ASP A 174 10.85 -14.05 8.76
CA ASP A 174 10.79 -12.65 8.41
C ASP A 174 12.02 -12.26 7.56
N ARG A 175 11.76 -11.87 6.32
CA ARG A 175 12.76 -11.33 5.42
C ARG A 175 12.64 -9.82 5.34
N VAL A 176 13.56 -9.14 6.00
CA VAL A 176 13.63 -7.67 5.99
C VAL A 176 14.44 -7.18 4.81
N LEU A 177 13.82 -6.36 3.97
CA LEU A 177 14.44 -5.74 2.79
C LEU A 177 14.61 -4.25 3.05
N THR A 178 15.84 -3.75 2.88
CA THR A 178 16.13 -2.32 2.76
C THR A 178 15.57 -1.78 1.45
N ALA A 179 15.60 -0.46 1.26
CA ALA A 179 15.12 0.15 0.02
C ALA A 179 15.79 -0.43 -1.24
N GLN A 180 17.13 -0.55 -1.22
CA GLN A 180 17.86 -1.12 -2.35
C GLN A 180 17.54 -2.62 -2.54
N ALA A 181 17.48 -3.39 -1.45
CA ALA A 181 17.15 -4.80 -1.53
C ALA A 181 15.72 -5.06 -2.05
N ALA A 182 14.76 -4.17 -1.74
CA ALA A 182 13.40 -4.26 -2.25
C ALA A 182 13.32 -3.96 -3.75
N LEU A 183 14.15 -3.01 -4.23
CA LEU A 183 14.31 -2.73 -5.67
C LEU A 183 14.93 -3.94 -6.39
N ASP A 184 16.04 -4.47 -5.87
CA ASP A 184 16.75 -5.61 -6.47
C ASP A 184 15.89 -6.89 -6.47
N TYR A 185 15.00 -7.01 -5.49
CA TYR A 185 14.06 -8.14 -5.37
C TYR A 185 12.86 -8.02 -6.32
N GLY A 186 12.57 -6.82 -6.84
CA GLY A 186 11.45 -6.55 -7.73
C GLY A 186 10.13 -6.17 -7.02
N ILE A 187 10.16 -5.91 -5.71
CA ILE A 187 8.98 -5.41 -4.97
C ILE A 187 8.58 -4.02 -5.46
N VAL A 188 9.57 -3.20 -5.82
CA VAL A 188 9.37 -1.84 -6.32
C VAL A 188 10.22 -1.59 -7.56
N ASP A 189 9.90 -0.54 -8.29
CA ASP A 189 10.57 -0.15 -9.53
C ASP A 189 11.61 0.96 -9.30
N GLN A 190 11.51 1.70 -8.17
CA GLN A 190 12.42 2.82 -7.88
C GLN A 190 12.51 3.14 -6.38
N VAL A 191 13.67 3.69 -5.99
CA VAL A 191 13.90 4.32 -4.70
C VAL A 191 13.87 5.83 -4.89
N LEU A 192 12.91 6.52 -4.24
CA LEU A 192 12.75 7.97 -4.36
C LEU A 192 13.77 8.69 -3.48
N GLY A 193 14.77 9.33 -4.07
CA GLY A 193 15.72 10.20 -3.36
C GLY A 193 15.10 11.52 -2.90
N GLN A 194 15.92 12.36 -2.26
CA GLN A 194 15.51 13.74 -1.95
C GLN A 194 15.14 14.48 -3.25
N ARG A 195 13.97 15.13 -3.25
CA ARG A 195 13.65 16.09 -4.31
C ARG A 195 14.66 17.22 -4.22
N MET A 196 15.54 17.34 -5.21
CA MET A 196 16.39 18.51 -5.35
C MET A 196 15.47 19.74 -5.46
N ARG A 197 15.51 20.62 -4.48
CA ARG A 197 14.89 21.94 -4.63
C ARG A 197 15.61 22.65 -5.77
N ASP A 198 14.82 23.08 -6.75
CA ASP A 198 15.35 23.95 -7.80
C ASP A 198 15.61 25.32 -7.16
N ASP A 199 16.84 25.55 -6.69
CA ASP A 199 17.28 26.81 -6.05
C ASP A 199 17.16 28.04 -6.98
N ARG A 200 16.71 27.85 -8.23
CA ARG A 200 16.47 28.93 -9.17
C ARG A 200 15.21 29.75 -8.89
N ALA A 201 14.19 29.12 -8.25
CA ALA A 201 12.93 29.81 -7.97
C ALA A 201 12.98 30.79 -6.79
N ASP A 202 14.00 30.70 -5.93
CA ASP A 202 14.12 31.51 -4.70
C ASP A 202 14.98 32.79 -4.91
N ARG A 203 15.77 32.87 -5.99
CA ARG A 203 16.58 34.06 -6.32
C ARG A 203 15.78 35.23 -6.86
N ASP A 204 14.60 34.97 -7.41
CA ASP A 204 13.75 36.02 -8.01
C ASP A 204 12.71 36.60 -7.01
N ARG A 205 12.76 36.19 -5.75
CA ARG A 205 11.84 36.66 -4.69
C ARG A 205 12.46 37.58 -3.65
N LEU A 206 13.68 38.04 -3.84
CA LEU A 206 14.25 39.09 -2.97
C LEU A 206 13.79 40.46 -3.46
N PRO A 207 13.00 41.21 -2.64
CA PRO A 207 12.68 42.60 -2.97
C PRO A 207 13.93 43.46 -2.87
N ALA A 208 14.03 44.40 -3.82
CA ALA A 208 15.04 45.47 -3.84
C ALA A 208 14.83 46.47 -2.72
#